data_2203a33e870d8bebb99e21ef0e8c9a31
#
_entry.id   2203a33e870d8bebb99e21ef0e8c9a31
#
_cell.length_a   1.000
_cell.length_b   1.000
_cell.length_c   1.000
_cell.angle_alpha   90.00
_cell.angle_beta   90.00
_cell.angle_gamma   90.00
#
_symmetry.space_group_name_H-M   'P 1'
#
loop_
_entity.id
_entity.type
_entity.pdbx_description
1 polymer ?
#
loop_
_entity_poly.entity_id
_entity_poly.type
_entity_poly.pdbx_seq_one_letter_code
_entity_poly.pdbx_strand_id
1 'polypeptide(L)'
;MTYFMKICYVARGHKLLVFSSYSKDGEIMTRLESSLGTAVIRGSTSKGAIKGLINLLRKALTGYSPVITPDGPRGPKYEVQDGLLFLSQKTGFPIIPISWNASKFYRFKSWDSFMIPLPGARVTVTYGQPVIAQANEDKESLRARIKEALMNITKN
;
A
#
# COMPACT_ATOMS: atom_id res chain seq x y z
N MET A 1 6.89 2.60 6.37
CA MET A 1 5.46 2.95 6.42
C MET A 1 4.57 1.79 6.85
N THR A 2 4.75 0.64 6.30
CA THR A 2 3.79 -0.46 6.33
C THR A 2 3.66 -1.16 7.70
N TYR A 3 4.68 -1.16 8.54
CA TYR A 3 4.73 -1.97 9.77
C TYR A 3 3.72 -1.58 10.84
N PHE A 4 3.68 -0.30 11.22
CA PHE A 4 2.78 0.14 12.29
C PHE A 4 1.32 -0.03 11.93
N MET A 5 0.99 0.24 10.68
CA MET A 5 -0.38 0.05 10.19
C MET A 5 -0.77 -1.42 10.21
N LYS A 6 0.13 -2.32 9.80
CA LYS A 6 -0.13 -3.76 9.76
C LYS A 6 -0.37 -4.32 11.15
N ILE A 7 0.43 -3.96 12.14
CA ILE A 7 0.23 -4.38 13.53
C ILE A 7 -1.18 -4.00 14.01
N CYS A 8 -1.64 -2.77 13.72
CA CYS A 8 -2.96 -2.32 14.12
C CYS A 8 -4.10 -3.06 13.40
N TYR A 9 -3.91 -3.45 12.15
CA TYR A 9 -4.93 -4.15 11.35
C TYR A 9 -4.97 -5.65 11.64
N VAL A 10 -3.81 -6.30 11.73
CA VAL A 10 -3.73 -7.73 12.08
C VAL A 10 -4.25 -7.97 13.49
N ALA A 11 -3.93 -7.09 14.44
CA ALA A 11 -4.47 -7.17 15.79
C ALA A 11 -6.01 -7.05 15.85
N ARG A 12 -6.65 -6.53 14.79
CA ARG A 12 -8.11 -6.47 14.66
C ARG A 12 -8.72 -7.62 13.84
N GLY A 13 -7.95 -8.65 13.53
CA GLY A 13 -8.41 -9.83 12.78
C GLY A 13 -8.53 -9.63 11.26
N HIS A 14 -8.01 -8.54 10.70
CA HIS A 14 -8.01 -8.34 9.24
C HIS A 14 -6.96 -9.21 8.55
N LYS A 15 -7.36 -9.90 7.50
CA LYS A 15 -6.46 -10.68 6.64
C LYS A 15 -5.77 -9.74 5.65
N LEU A 16 -4.58 -9.24 6.00
CA LEU A 16 -3.82 -8.36 5.12
C LEU A 16 -3.00 -9.13 4.10
N LEU A 17 -2.86 -8.55 2.93
CA LEU A 17 -2.10 -9.09 1.81
C LEU A 17 -1.16 -8.01 1.26
N VAL A 18 0.13 -8.31 1.21
CA VAL A 18 1.16 -7.39 0.72
C VAL A 18 1.83 -7.93 -0.52
N PHE A 19 2.18 -7.02 -1.42
CA PHE A 19 2.99 -7.32 -2.59
C PHE A 19 4.44 -6.96 -2.32
N SER A 20 5.36 -7.94 -2.45
CA SER A 20 6.79 -7.76 -2.22
C SER A 20 7.60 -8.17 -3.45
N SER A 21 8.72 -7.48 -3.70
CA SER A 21 9.63 -7.81 -4.80
C SER A 21 10.51 -9.03 -4.49
N TYR A 22 11.12 -9.62 -5.54
CA TYR A 22 12.12 -10.70 -5.38
C TYR A 22 13.51 -10.18 -5.00
N SER A 23 13.71 -8.90 -4.74
CA SER A 23 14.98 -8.33 -4.28
C SER A 23 15.38 -8.86 -2.89
N LYS A 24 16.65 -8.69 -2.51
CA LYS A 24 17.14 -9.02 -1.16
C LYS A 24 16.37 -8.26 -0.07
N ASP A 25 16.08 -6.99 -0.31
CA ASP A 25 15.27 -6.18 0.62
C ASP A 25 13.83 -6.70 0.70
N GLY A 26 13.24 -7.12 -0.43
CA GLY A 26 11.94 -7.77 -0.47
C GLY A 26 11.91 -9.11 0.27
N GLU A 27 13.01 -9.85 0.33
CA GLU A 27 13.14 -11.08 1.13
C GLU A 27 13.06 -10.78 2.63
N ILE A 28 13.84 -9.81 3.10
CA ILE A 28 13.83 -9.38 4.50
C ILE A 28 12.44 -8.91 4.89
N MET A 29 11.82 -8.08 4.04
CA MET A 29 10.47 -7.58 4.25
C MET A 29 9.44 -8.72 4.29
N THR A 30 9.55 -9.71 3.40
CA THR A 30 8.65 -10.86 3.36
C THR A 30 8.70 -11.65 4.67
N ARG A 31 9.89 -11.95 5.19
CA ARG A 31 10.06 -12.69 6.45
C ARG A 31 9.44 -11.94 7.63
N LEU A 32 9.70 -10.65 7.69
CA LEU A 32 9.20 -9.80 8.76
C LEU A 32 7.66 -9.64 8.68
N GLU A 33 7.09 -9.52 7.50
CA GLU A 33 5.65 -9.43 7.30
C GLU A 33 4.94 -10.74 7.63
N SER A 34 5.52 -11.86 7.22
CA SER A 34 4.98 -13.19 7.55
C SER A 34 5.00 -13.46 9.06
N SER A 35 6.03 -12.99 9.78
CA SER A 35 6.08 -13.10 11.26
C SER A 35 5.00 -12.30 11.96
N LEU A 36 4.42 -11.30 11.30
CA LEU A 36 3.30 -10.48 11.79
C LEU A 36 1.92 -11.01 11.34
N GLY A 37 1.86 -12.22 10.77
CA GLY A 37 0.60 -12.81 10.31
C GLY A 37 0.06 -12.22 9.00
N THR A 38 0.87 -11.45 8.27
CA THR A 38 0.48 -10.87 6.98
C THR A 38 0.78 -11.86 5.85
N ALA A 39 -0.18 -12.09 4.97
CA ALA A 39 0.07 -12.85 3.74
C ALA A 39 0.89 -12.00 2.76
N VAL A 40 1.88 -12.61 2.11
CA VAL A 40 2.74 -11.93 1.14
C VAL A 40 2.66 -12.61 -0.21
N ILE A 41 2.43 -11.82 -1.26
CA ILE A 41 2.61 -12.25 -2.65
C ILE A 41 3.91 -11.67 -3.16
N ARG A 42 4.77 -12.53 -3.70
CA ARG A 42 6.01 -12.11 -4.32
C ARG A 42 5.83 -11.96 -5.84
N GLY A 43 6.42 -10.91 -6.39
CA GLY A 43 6.40 -10.66 -7.82
C GLY A 43 7.55 -9.74 -8.25
N SER A 44 7.88 -9.80 -9.54
CA SER A 44 8.86 -8.87 -10.13
C SER A 44 8.13 -7.73 -10.84
N THR A 45 8.76 -6.58 -10.85
CA THR A 45 8.25 -5.35 -11.49
C THR A 45 8.34 -5.35 -13.02
N SER A 46 8.90 -6.41 -13.63
CA SER A 46 9.02 -6.52 -15.09
C SER A 46 8.04 -7.57 -15.66
N LYS A 47 8.54 -8.71 -16.10
CA LYS A 47 7.70 -9.76 -16.73
C LYS A 47 6.74 -10.50 -15.77
N GLY A 48 6.98 -10.41 -14.45
CA GLY A 48 6.13 -11.05 -13.43
C GLY A 48 5.09 -10.11 -12.78
N ALA A 49 5.08 -8.82 -13.11
CA ALA A 49 4.18 -7.84 -12.49
C ALA A 49 2.70 -8.18 -12.70
N ILE A 50 2.33 -8.50 -13.94
CA ILE A 50 0.95 -8.86 -14.31
C ILE A 50 0.51 -10.14 -13.57
N LYS A 51 1.39 -11.14 -13.52
CA LYS A 51 1.10 -12.40 -12.83
C LYS A 51 0.95 -12.21 -11.32
N GLY A 52 1.79 -11.38 -10.73
CA GLY A 52 1.70 -10.98 -9.32
C GLY A 52 0.41 -10.22 -9.03
N LEU A 53 0.01 -9.32 -9.90
CA LEU A 53 -1.22 -8.54 -9.79
C LEU A 53 -2.48 -9.41 -9.90
N ILE A 54 -2.48 -10.40 -10.81
CA ILE A 54 -3.57 -11.38 -10.92
C ILE A 54 -3.66 -12.25 -9.66
N ASN A 55 -2.53 -12.66 -9.10
CA ASN A 55 -2.53 -13.43 -7.86
C ASN A 55 -3.04 -12.59 -6.67
N LEU A 56 -2.68 -11.30 -6.63
CA LEU A 56 -3.18 -10.36 -5.64
C LEU A 56 -4.71 -10.21 -5.76
N LEU A 57 -5.22 -10.06 -6.98
CA LEU A 57 -6.64 -10.01 -7.29
C LEU A 57 -7.37 -11.26 -6.77
N ARG A 58 -6.87 -12.44 -7.14
CA ARG A 58 -7.48 -13.72 -6.71
C ARG A 58 -7.54 -13.85 -5.20
N LYS A 59 -6.48 -13.48 -4.50
CA LYS A 59 -6.44 -13.48 -3.03
C LYS A 59 -7.38 -12.45 -2.42
N ALA A 60 -7.46 -11.25 -2.99
CA ALA A 60 -8.39 -10.22 -2.54
C ALA A 60 -9.85 -10.73 -2.58
N LEU A 61 -10.23 -11.45 -3.63
CA LEU A 61 -11.56 -12.05 -3.77
C LEU A 61 -11.84 -13.16 -2.73
N THR A 62 -10.83 -13.68 -2.03
CA THR A 62 -11.00 -14.64 -0.93
C THR A 62 -11.02 -13.98 0.47
N GLY A 63 -11.29 -12.69 0.53
CA GLY A 63 -11.44 -11.95 1.80
C GLY A 63 -10.14 -11.37 2.37
N TYR A 64 -9.07 -11.31 1.57
CA TYR A 64 -7.86 -10.57 1.95
C TYR A 64 -7.96 -9.10 1.53
N SER A 65 -7.42 -8.22 2.35
CA SER A 65 -7.31 -6.78 2.06
C SER A 65 -5.91 -6.45 1.53
N PRO A 66 -5.75 -6.16 0.22
CA PRO A 66 -4.47 -5.75 -0.33
C PRO A 66 -3.97 -4.44 0.28
N VAL A 67 -2.72 -4.40 0.70
CA VAL A 67 -2.04 -3.18 1.13
C VAL A 67 -1.00 -2.82 0.08
N ILE A 68 -1.17 -1.67 -0.54
CA ILE A 68 -0.39 -1.24 -1.71
C ILE A 68 0.19 0.15 -1.44
N THR A 69 1.47 0.33 -1.72
CA THR A 69 2.09 1.65 -1.83
C THR A 69 1.76 2.23 -3.20
N PRO A 70 1.05 3.36 -3.29
CA PRO A 70 0.52 3.85 -4.56
C PRO A 70 1.61 4.22 -5.56
N ASP A 71 2.74 4.73 -5.10
CA ASP A 71 3.90 5.13 -5.89
C ASP A 71 4.81 3.96 -6.33
N GLY A 72 4.51 2.74 -5.85
CA GLY A 72 5.30 1.56 -6.20
C GLY A 72 6.75 1.60 -5.70
N PRO A 73 7.57 0.60 -6.09
CA PRO A 73 8.93 0.46 -5.56
C PRO A 73 9.97 1.40 -6.19
N ARG A 74 9.63 2.06 -7.29
CA ARG A 74 10.55 2.92 -8.05
C ARG A 74 10.13 4.39 -8.07
N GLY A 75 8.94 4.71 -7.52
CA GLY A 75 8.37 6.04 -7.59
C GLY A 75 7.96 6.47 -9.01
N PRO A 76 7.89 7.76 -9.29
CA PRO A 76 8.22 8.86 -8.36
C PRO A 76 7.25 9.00 -7.19
N LYS A 77 7.70 9.64 -6.12
CA LYS A 77 6.93 9.88 -4.91
C LYS A 77 5.63 10.64 -5.23
N TYR A 78 4.53 10.22 -4.59
CA TYR A 78 3.18 10.78 -4.78
C TYR A 78 2.54 10.51 -6.14
N GLU A 79 3.08 9.60 -6.94
CA GLU A 79 2.45 9.18 -8.19
C GLU A 79 1.73 7.83 -8.03
N VAL A 80 0.48 7.77 -8.48
CA VAL A 80 -0.33 6.56 -8.40
C VAL A 80 -0.07 5.67 -9.60
N GLN A 81 0.42 4.46 -9.35
CA GLN A 81 0.80 3.49 -10.39
C GLN A 81 -0.42 2.72 -10.93
N ASP A 82 -0.38 2.32 -12.19
CA ASP A 82 -1.46 1.62 -12.91
C ASP A 82 -1.95 0.34 -12.23
N GLY A 83 -1.08 -0.33 -11.48
CA GLY A 83 -1.44 -1.54 -10.75
C GLY A 83 -2.58 -1.37 -9.76
N LEU A 84 -2.61 -0.23 -9.05
CA LEU A 84 -3.68 0.10 -8.12
C LEU A 84 -4.99 0.39 -8.85
N LEU A 85 -4.92 1.13 -9.96
CA LEU A 85 -6.10 1.44 -10.80
C LEU A 85 -6.72 0.16 -11.35
N PHE A 86 -5.88 -0.72 -11.90
CA PHE A 86 -6.32 -2.01 -12.43
C PHE A 86 -7.03 -2.85 -11.36
N LEU A 87 -6.46 -2.95 -10.16
CA LEU A 87 -7.08 -3.72 -9.07
C LEU A 87 -8.44 -3.13 -8.70
N SER A 88 -8.53 -1.83 -8.49
CA SER A 88 -9.79 -1.17 -8.14
C SER A 88 -10.87 -1.37 -9.20
N GLN A 89 -10.55 -1.16 -10.48
CA GLN A 89 -11.49 -1.35 -11.58
C GLN A 89 -11.93 -2.80 -11.76
N LYS A 90 -11.04 -3.79 -11.51
CA LYS A 90 -11.36 -5.23 -11.67
C LYS A 90 -12.10 -5.82 -10.48
N THR A 91 -11.89 -5.30 -9.27
CA THR A 91 -12.56 -5.82 -8.08
C THR A 91 -13.83 -5.04 -7.73
N GLY A 92 -13.94 -3.78 -8.12
CA GLY A 92 -14.94 -2.85 -7.60
C GLY A 92 -14.73 -2.52 -6.10
N PHE A 93 -13.63 -2.98 -5.49
CA PHE A 93 -13.37 -2.73 -4.08
C PHE A 93 -13.00 -1.26 -3.83
N PRO A 94 -13.49 -0.68 -2.73
CA PRO A 94 -13.09 0.66 -2.33
C PRO A 94 -11.59 0.71 -2.01
N ILE A 95 -10.92 1.75 -2.48
CA ILE A 95 -9.57 2.09 -2.04
C ILE A 95 -9.71 2.97 -0.81
N ILE A 96 -9.15 2.53 0.31
CA ILE A 96 -9.09 3.31 1.54
C ILE A 96 -7.73 4.02 1.59
N PRO A 97 -7.66 5.33 1.37
CA PRO A 97 -6.42 6.09 1.54
C PRO A 97 -5.99 6.05 3.00
N ILE A 98 -4.71 5.77 3.23
CA ILE A 98 -4.17 5.72 4.59
C ILE A 98 -2.83 6.45 4.63
N SER A 99 -2.71 7.37 5.57
CA SER A 99 -1.46 8.06 5.87
C SER A 99 -1.11 7.92 7.35
N TRP A 100 0.13 8.19 7.71
CA TRP A 100 0.56 8.20 9.10
C TRP A 100 1.59 9.28 9.34
N ASN A 101 1.69 9.71 10.59
CA ASN A 101 2.70 10.64 11.05
C ASN A 101 3.20 10.23 12.45
N ALA A 102 4.37 10.71 12.83
CA ALA A 102 4.94 10.46 14.15
C ALA A 102 5.45 11.77 14.77
N SER A 103 5.30 11.90 16.09
CA SER A 103 5.77 13.09 16.84
C SER A 103 7.30 13.21 16.85
N LYS A 104 8.01 12.08 16.72
CA LYS A 104 9.47 11.99 16.58
C LYS A 104 9.80 10.91 15.57
N PHE A 105 10.63 11.19 14.59
CA PHE A 105 11.01 10.25 13.54
C PHE A 105 12.39 10.53 13.00
N TYR A 106 13.01 9.50 12.44
CA TYR A 106 14.18 9.63 11.57
C TYR A 106 13.73 9.54 10.12
N ARG A 107 14.17 10.48 9.28
CA ARG A 107 13.86 10.52 7.84
C ARG A 107 15.11 10.16 7.04
N PHE A 108 14.97 9.14 6.21
CA PHE A 108 16.03 8.73 5.30
C PHE A 108 16.12 9.67 4.08
N LYS A 109 17.33 9.85 3.57
CA LYS A 109 17.59 10.54 2.30
C LYS A 109 17.35 9.57 1.13
N SER A 110 16.14 9.00 1.03
CA SER A 110 15.67 8.14 -0.05
C SER A 110 14.70 8.90 -0.95
N TRP A 111 14.43 8.40 -2.14
CA TRP A 111 13.51 9.02 -3.10
C TRP A 111 12.08 9.20 -2.52
N ASP A 112 11.65 8.30 -1.65
CA ASP A 112 10.35 8.32 -0.97
C ASP A 112 10.36 9.06 0.37
N SER A 113 11.53 9.54 0.80
CA SER A 113 11.75 10.16 2.13
C SER A 113 11.23 9.26 3.25
N PHE A 114 11.60 7.98 3.20
CA PHE A 114 11.16 6.97 4.16
C PHE A 114 11.40 7.41 5.61
N MET A 115 10.40 7.20 6.46
CA MET A 115 10.46 7.60 7.86
C MET A 115 10.35 6.38 8.79
N ILE A 116 11.10 6.42 9.89
CA ILE A 116 10.96 5.45 11.00
C ILE A 116 10.64 6.24 12.27
N PRO A 117 9.55 5.91 12.97
CA PRO A 117 9.26 6.49 14.27
C PRO A 117 10.36 6.13 15.27
N LEU A 118 10.75 7.10 16.09
CA LEU A 118 11.70 6.86 17.18
C LEU A 118 11.00 6.25 18.41
N PRO A 119 11.74 5.57 19.28
CA PRO A 119 11.19 5.06 20.53
C PRO A 119 10.46 6.15 21.33
N GLY A 120 9.28 5.83 21.86
CA GLY A 120 8.44 6.78 22.60
C GLY A 120 7.68 7.80 21.72
N ALA A 121 7.78 7.70 20.39
CA ALA A 121 7.00 8.56 19.52
C ALA A 121 5.50 8.19 19.52
N ARG A 122 4.64 9.20 19.53
CA ARG A 122 3.22 9.03 19.24
C ARG A 122 3.04 8.89 17.73
N VAL A 123 2.46 7.78 17.27
CA VAL A 123 2.12 7.54 15.87
C VAL A 123 0.63 7.78 15.67
N THR A 124 0.29 8.64 14.72
CA THR A 124 -1.09 8.91 14.31
C THR A 124 -1.31 8.31 12.93
N VAL A 125 -2.35 7.49 12.78
CA VAL A 125 -2.79 6.93 11.50
C VAL A 125 -4.07 7.65 11.09
N THR A 126 -4.10 8.18 9.88
CA THR A 126 -5.24 8.92 9.32
C THR A 126 -5.82 8.12 8.15
N TYR A 127 -7.13 7.94 8.16
CA TYR A 127 -7.90 7.30 7.09
C TYR A 127 -8.63 8.37 6.29
N GLY A 128 -8.51 8.30 4.97
CA GLY A 128 -9.28 9.14 4.06
C GLY A 128 -10.63 8.53 3.69
N GLN A 129 -11.43 9.29 2.94
CA GLN A 129 -12.68 8.79 2.39
C GLN A 129 -12.41 7.69 1.36
N PRO A 130 -13.24 6.63 1.34
CA PRO A 130 -13.10 5.56 0.35
C PRO A 130 -13.27 6.09 -1.07
N VAL A 131 -12.37 5.67 -1.96
CA VAL A 131 -12.46 5.95 -3.40
C VAL A 131 -12.89 4.68 -4.12
N ILE A 132 -14.06 4.69 -4.75
CA ILE A 132 -14.58 3.58 -5.54
C ILE A 132 -14.45 3.94 -7.02
N ALA A 133 -13.86 3.04 -7.82
CA ALA A 133 -13.83 3.21 -9.27
C ALA A 133 -15.24 3.17 -9.83
N GLN A 134 -15.61 4.16 -10.65
CA GLN A 134 -16.91 4.22 -11.30
C GLN A 134 -16.93 3.35 -12.57
N ALA A 135 -18.11 2.91 -12.97
CA ALA A 135 -18.27 2.18 -14.23
C ALA A 135 -17.84 3.09 -15.41
N ASN A 136 -16.94 2.56 -16.25
CA ASN A 136 -16.39 3.28 -17.40
C ASN A 136 -15.55 4.54 -17.06
N GLU A 137 -15.14 4.71 -15.81
CA GLU A 137 -14.22 5.78 -15.43
C GLU A 137 -12.87 5.60 -16.13
N ASP A 138 -12.37 6.66 -16.77
CA ASP A 138 -11.05 6.65 -17.36
C ASP A 138 -9.95 6.60 -16.26
N LYS A 139 -8.78 6.08 -16.63
CA LYS A 139 -7.70 5.86 -15.67
C LYS A 139 -7.16 7.16 -15.06
N GLU A 140 -7.12 8.23 -15.83
CA GLU A 140 -6.53 9.48 -15.36
C GLU A 140 -7.46 10.17 -14.35
N SER A 141 -8.77 10.12 -14.57
CA SER A 141 -9.77 10.58 -13.61
C SER A 141 -9.66 9.82 -12.28
N LEU A 142 -9.66 8.49 -12.34
CA LEU A 142 -9.50 7.65 -11.14
C LEU A 142 -8.16 7.91 -10.43
N ARG A 143 -7.07 8.06 -11.20
CA ARG A 143 -5.74 8.41 -10.68
C ARG A 143 -5.75 9.73 -9.91
N ALA A 144 -6.35 10.76 -10.50
CA ALA A 144 -6.46 12.09 -9.89
C ALA A 144 -7.24 12.04 -8.57
N ARG A 145 -8.38 11.35 -8.53
CA ARG A 145 -9.20 11.18 -7.33
C ARG A 145 -8.46 10.45 -6.21
N ILE A 146 -7.74 9.37 -6.53
CA ILE A 146 -6.94 8.64 -5.54
C ILE A 146 -5.80 9.51 -5.01
N LYS A 147 -5.11 10.22 -5.91
CA LYS A 147 -4.02 11.15 -5.55
C LYS A 147 -4.54 12.25 -4.63
N GLU A 148 -5.63 12.90 -4.98
CA GLU A 148 -6.28 13.92 -4.17
C GLU A 148 -6.65 13.39 -2.77
N ALA A 149 -7.33 12.24 -2.70
CA ALA A 149 -7.74 11.63 -1.45
C ALA A 149 -6.54 11.29 -0.54
N LEU A 150 -5.41 10.87 -1.12
CA LEU A 150 -4.16 10.63 -0.38
C LEU A 150 -3.50 11.93 0.09
N MET A 151 -3.46 12.96 -0.77
CA MET A 151 -2.83 14.24 -0.44
C MET A 151 -3.60 14.98 0.67
N ASN A 152 -4.92 14.88 0.70
CA ASN A 152 -5.77 15.49 1.73
C ASN A 152 -5.49 14.97 3.15
N ILE A 153 -4.96 13.76 3.29
CA ILE A 153 -4.61 13.17 4.59
C ILE A 153 -3.10 13.11 4.86
N THR A 154 -2.27 13.47 3.86
CA THR A 154 -0.80 13.43 3.99
C THR A 154 -0.34 14.74 4.61
N LYS A 155 0.27 14.65 5.80
CA LYS A 155 0.96 15.79 6.43
C LYS A 155 2.42 15.76 5.98
N ASN A 156 2.87 16.83 5.37
CA ASN A 156 4.28 17.03 4.97
C ASN A 156 5.16 17.36 6.18
#